data_553fec5f3a1b1124e8db1c962063a8c4
#
_entry.id   553fec5f3a1b1124e8db1c962063a8c4
#
_cell.length_a   1.000
_cell.length_b   1.000
_cell.length_c   1.000
_cell.angle_alpha   90.00
_cell.angle_beta   90.00
_cell.angle_gamma   90.00
#
_symmetry.space_group_name_H-M   'P 1'
#
loop_
_entity.id
_entity.type
_entity.pdbx_description
1 polymer ?
#
loop_
_entity_poly.entity_id
_entity_poly.type
_entity_poly.pdbx_seq_one_letter_code
_entity_poly.pdbx_strand_id
1 'polypeptide(L)'
;MTVSIIGGGPAGLYLAILLKKADAGIDVRLVERNSPDATFGWGVVFSEETLGALRDADHETYLEITDTFARWDRVDIHYRGRILKSHGHSFSAIARKRLLEILQRRCFSLGVDLAFGVEVDDVPAGADLVVGADGANSFVRRADEAQFGTSVVPEGCKYVWFGTDLVFDAFTFIFRETEHGLFQVHAYPFDEQTSTFIVECPEPTWRRAGLHELSEEESLAFCEQLFARDLRGRELYSNRSLWLDFPKVTNKVWHEGRTVLLGDAAHTAHFSIGSGTKLAMDDAIALRDALVRRAWDIEAALVDYELERQPVVERTQQAASESAAYFARVAGYREFEPIQFAFNLLTRSGRISHASLTVRDPAFTRALDSWFGRTAAVVAPPPMFAPLELRGLTLEN
;
A
#
# COMPACT_ATOMS: atom_id res chain seq x y z
N MET A 1 24.00 11.90 -21.44
CA MET A 1 22.61 11.42 -21.44
C MET A 1 21.77 12.38 -20.62
N THR A 2 20.61 12.73 -21.14
CA THR A 2 19.63 13.63 -20.52
C THR A 2 18.39 12.83 -20.11
N VAL A 3 17.96 12.96 -18.85
CA VAL A 3 16.79 12.29 -18.30
C VAL A 3 15.81 13.32 -17.76
N SER A 4 14.57 13.27 -18.25
CA SER A 4 13.47 14.10 -17.75
C SER A 4 12.52 13.25 -16.91
N ILE A 5 12.37 13.59 -15.62
CA ILE A 5 11.47 12.91 -14.68
C ILE A 5 10.29 13.82 -14.40
N ILE A 6 9.08 13.33 -14.62
CA ILE A 6 7.83 14.03 -14.34
C ILE A 6 7.21 13.42 -13.09
N GLY A 7 7.16 14.19 -12.00
CA GLY A 7 6.65 13.79 -10.69
C GLY A 7 7.71 13.70 -9.59
N GLY A 8 7.56 14.54 -8.56
CA GLY A 8 8.41 14.64 -7.38
C GLY A 8 7.96 13.74 -6.21
N GLY A 9 7.31 12.63 -6.50
CA GLY A 9 7.00 11.59 -5.53
C GLY A 9 8.21 10.71 -5.19
N PRO A 10 8.04 9.73 -4.26
CA PRO A 10 9.14 8.85 -3.84
C PRO A 10 9.83 8.12 -5.01
N ALA A 11 9.07 7.69 -6.02
CA ALA A 11 9.61 7.02 -7.20
C ALA A 11 10.57 7.91 -8.00
N GLY A 12 10.09 9.11 -8.39
CA GLY A 12 10.85 10.02 -9.23
C GLY A 12 12.09 10.57 -8.53
N LEU A 13 11.94 11.02 -7.27
CA LEU A 13 13.06 11.52 -6.48
C LEU A 13 14.11 10.43 -6.24
N TYR A 14 13.68 9.22 -5.90
CA TYR A 14 14.62 8.14 -5.64
C TYR A 14 15.35 7.69 -6.90
N LEU A 15 14.65 7.62 -8.05
CA LEU A 15 15.30 7.36 -9.33
C LEU A 15 16.35 8.43 -9.65
N ALA A 16 16.02 9.71 -9.47
CA ALA A 16 16.95 10.80 -9.72
C ALA A 16 18.26 10.68 -8.89
N ILE A 17 18.12 10.31 -7.60
CA ILE A 17 19.24 10.00 -6.71
C ILE A 17 20.10 8.89 -7.29
N LEU A 18 19.45 7.77 -7.63
CA LEU A 18 20.14 6.56 -8.09
C LEU A 18 20.86 6.76 -9.42
N LEU A 19 20.28 7.52 -10.36
CA LEU A 19 20.92 7.86 -11.63
C LEU A 19 22.17 8.71 -11.42
N LYS A 20 22.09 9.76 -10.61
CA LYS A 20 23.25 10.62 -10.29
C LYS A 20 24.35 9.88 -9.55
N LYS A 21 24.01 8.88 -8.71
CA LYS A 21 24.99 8.01 -8.05
C LYS A 21 25.64 7.03 -9.00
N ALA A 22 24.90 6.52 -10.00
CA ALA A 22 25.42 5.59 -10.99
C ALA A 22 26.39 6.30 -11.95
N ASP A 23 26.06 7.51 -12.38
CA ASP A 23 26.91 8.35 -13.20
C ASP A 23 26.58 9.84 -12.96
N ALA A 24 27.49 10.57 -12.32
CA ALA A 24 27.35 12.00 -12.03
C ALA A 24 27.26 12.88 -13.30
N GLY A 25 27.71 12.36 -14.46
CA GLY A 25 27.63 13.02 -15.74
C GLY A 25 26.26 13.01 -16.41
N ILE A 26 25.28 12.24 -15.88
CA ILE A 26 23.92 12.25 -16.39
C ILE A 26 23.26 13.58 -16.01
N ASP A 27 22.63 14.22 -16.99
CA ASP A 27 21.82 15.41 -16.78
C ASP A 27 20.40 15.01 -16.42
N VAL A 28 20.04 15.12 -15.12
CA VAL A 28 18.75 14.73 -14.57
C VAL A 28 17.96 15.96 -14.20
N ARG A 29 16.85 16.17 -14.89
CA ARG A 29 15.85 17.19 -14.57
C ARG A 29 14.56 16.53 -14.06
N LEU A 30 14.08 16.97 -12.90
CA LEU A 30 12.83 16.52 -12.31
C LEU A 30 11.89 17.72 -12.13
N VAL A 31 10.65 17.56 -12.63
CA VAL A 31 9.59 18.56 -12.48
C VAL A 31 8.45 18.02 -11.64
N GLU A 32 7.94 18.86 -10.73
CA GLU A 32 6.82 18.58 -9.83
C GLU A 32 5.83 19.75 -9.83
N ARG A 33 4.55 19.46 -10.01
CA ARG A 33 3.50 20.50 -10.08
C ARG A 33 3.20 21.17 -8.75
N ASN A 34 3.42 20.48 -7.65
CA ASN A 34 3.19 21.01 -6.31
C ASN A 34 4.45 21.73 -5.77
N SER A 35 4.26 22.54 -4.71
CA SER A 35 5.37 23.09 -3.97
C SER A 35 6.15 21.99 -3.22
N PRO A 36 7.43 22.20 -2.88
CA PRO A 36 8.25 21.20 -2.20
C PRO A 36 7.69 20.77 -0.84
N ASP A 37 6.92 21.65 -0.17
CA ASP A 37 6.30 21.38 1.13
C ASP A 37 4.94 20.69 1.03
N ALA A 38 4.36 20.59 -0.17
CA ALA A 38 3.06 19.98 -0.37
C ALA A 38 3.14 18.45 -0.23
N THR A 39 2.26 17.91 0.59
CA THR A 39 2.09 16.46 0.69
C THR A 39 0.61 16.10 0.87
N PHE A 40 0.23 14.93 0.43
CA PHE A 40 -1.11 14.37 0.60
C PHE A 40 -0.98 13.10 1.46
N GLY A 41 -1.94 12.92 2.38
CA GLY A 41 -1.88 11.82 3.35
C GLY A 41 -0.87 12.10 4.48
N TRP A 42 -0.61 11.08 5.30
CA TRP A 42 0.08 11.22 6.58
C TRP A 42 1.32 10.32 6.65
N GLY A 43 1.18 9.10 7.14
CA GLY A 43 2.28 8.17 7.31
C GLY A 43 2.42 7.16 6.17
N VAL A 44 3.64 6.72 5.91
CA VAL A 44 3.97 5.66 4.94
C VAL A 44 4.54 4.48 5.69
N VAL A 45 3.98 3.28 5.45
CA VAL A 45 4.42 2.04 6.10
C VAL A 45 5.43 1.29 5.23
N PHE A 46 6.44 0.74 5.89
CA PHE A 46 7.41 -0.21 5.32
C PHE A 46 7.39 -1.50 6.14
N SER A 47 7.57 -2.65 5.50
CA SER A 47 7.89 -3.90 6.17
C SER A 47 9.41 -4.09 6.19
N GLU A 48 9.97 -4.61 7.29
CA GLU A 48 11.43 -4.75 7.44
C GLU A 48 12.08 -5.63 6.37
N GLU A 49 11.37 -6.67 5.90
CA GLU A 49 11.83 -7.57 4.83
C GLU A 49 12.19 -6.81 3.53
N THR A 50 11.81 -5.54 3.44
CA THR A 50 11.84 -4.76 2.19
C THR A 50 12.90 -3.67 2.15
N LEU A 51 13.60 -3.44 3.26
CA LEU A 51 14.55 -2.32 3.39
C LEU A 51 15.96 -2.66 2.88
N GLY A 52 16.28 -3.94 2.66
CA GLY A 52 17.60 -4.38 2.20
C GLY A 52 18.00 -3.78 0.85
N ALA A 53 17.07 -3.78 -0.12
CA ALA A 53 17.34 -3.21 -1.44
C ALA A 53 17.63 -1.71 -1.39
N LEU A 54 16.90 -0.94 -0.55
CA LEU A 54 17.18 0.48 -0.34
C LEU A 54 18.57 0.72 0.25
N ARG A 55 18.94 -0.08 1.26
CA ARG A 55 20.27 0.00 1.89
C ARG A 55 21.40 -0.22 0.88
N ASP A 56 21.25 -1.21 0.04
CA ASP A 56 22.28 -1.60 -0.94
C ASP A 56 22.33 -0.59 -2.11
N ALA A 57 21.22 0.05 -2.46
CA ALA A 57 21.15 1.04 -3.52
C ALA A 57 21.66 2.43 -3.11
N ASP A 58 21.25 2.93 -1.94
CA ASP A 58 21.76 4.19 -1.35
C ASP A 58 21.76 4.14 0.18
N HIS A 59 22.90 3.74 0.73
CA HIS A 59 23.09 3.57 2.18
C HIS A 59 22.86 4.85 2.99
N GLU A 60 23.22 6.00 2.45
CA GLU A 60 23.04 7.29 3.13
C GLU A 60 21.56 7.65 3.27
N THR A 61 20.79 7.58 2.18
CA THR A 61 19.34 7.78 2.21
C THR A 61 18.64 6.73 3.09
N TYR A 62 19.08 5.46 3.02
CA TYR A 62 18.56 4.40 3.87
C TYR A 62 18.72 4.72 5.36
N LEU A 63 19.93 5.13 5.80
CA LEU A 63 20.17 5.47 7.20
C LEU A 63 19.26 6.61 7.65
N GLU A 64 19.17 7.68 6.87
CA GLU A 64 18.37 8.84 7.24
C GLU A 64 16.88 8.52 7.32
N ILE A 65 16.37 7.69 6.41
CA ILE A 65 14.98 7.21 6.46
C ILE A 65 14.75 6.35 7.71
N THR A 66 15.62 5.38 7.97
CA THR A 66 15.43 4.41 9.04
C THR A 66 15.64 4.96 10.44
N ASP A 67 16.46 6.02 10.58
CA ASP A 67 16.66 6.74 11.85
C ASP A 67 15.42 7.50 12.31
N THR A 68 14.51 7.81 11.37
CA THR A 68 13.25 8.52 11.66
C THR A 68 12.04 7.61 11.80
N PHE A 69 12.20 6.30 11.70
CA PHE A 69 11.07 5.36 11.75
C PHE A 69 10.42 5.25 13.12
N ALA A 70 9.11 5.37 13.16
CA ALA A 70 8.29 4.72 14.17
C ALA A 70 8.26 3.21 13.89
N ARG A 71 8.50 2.37 14.91
CA ARG A 71 8.57 0.90 14.76
C ARG A 71 7.64 0.20 15.71
N TRP A 72 6.99 -0.87 15.25
CA TRP A 72 6.16 -1.75 16.06
C TRP A 72 6.13 -3.17 15.47
N ASP A 73 5.83 -4.15 16.31
CA ASP A 73 5.75 -5.56 15.89
C ASP A 73 4.34 -6.17 16.05
N ARG A 74 3.39 -5.36 16.51
CA ARG A 74 2.07 -5.83 16.92
C ARG A 74 0.96 -5.32 16.00
N VAL A 75 -0.05 -6.16 15.80
CA VAL A 75 -1.34 -5.82 15.21
C VAL A 75 -2.41 -5.92 16.30
N ASP A 76 -3.16 -4.84 16.52
CA ASP A 76 -4.31 -4.78 17.42
C ASP A 76 -5.60 -4.78 16.59
N ILE A 77 -6.58 -5.61 16.98
CA ILE A 77 -7.85 -5.76 16.27
C ILE A 77 -8.97 -5.48 17.25
N HIS A 78 -9.61 -4.32 17.10
CA HIS A 78 -10.76 -3.90 17.90
C HIS A 78 -12.04 -4.40 17.25
N TYR A 79 -12.60 -5.47 17.82
CA TYR A 79 -13.77 -6.13 17.25
C TYR A 79 -14.76 -6.56 18.36
N ARG A 80 -16.04 -6.15 18.23
CA ARG A 80 -17.14 -6.49 19.18
C ARG A 80 -16.77 -6.21 20.65
N GLY A 81 -16.16 -5.04 20.91
CA GLY A 81 -15.77 -4.61 22.26
C GLY A 81 -14.56 -5.35 22.85
N ARG A 82 -13.89 -6.19 22.09
CA ARG A 82 -12.64 -6.86 22.46
C ARG A 82 -11.47 -6.33 21.64
N ILE A 83 -10.29 -6.42 22.21
CA ILE A 83 -9.02 -6.14 21.53
C ILE A 83 -8.26 -7.46 21.47
N LEU A 84 -8.06 -7.95 20.24
CA LEU A 84 -7.20 -9.10 19.98
C LEU A 84 -5.85 -8.57 19.53
N LYS A 85 -4.77 -9.23 19.98
CA LYS A 85 -3.41 -8.83 19.69
C LYS A 85 -2.68 -9.96 18.99
N SER A 86 -1.94 -9.62 17.94
CA SER A 86 -1.00 -10.54 17.27
C SER A 86 0.36 -9.88 17.15
N HIS A 87 1.42 -10.64 17.41
CA HIS A 87 2.80 -10.17 17.48
C HIS A 87 3.65 -10.68 16.32
N GLY A 88 4.90 -10.21 16.23
CA GLY A 88 5.88 -10.70 15.25
C GLY A 88 5.63 -10.21 13.82
N HIS A 89 5.03 -9.03 13.64
CA HIS A 89 4.70 -8.49 12.31
C HIS A 89 5.73 -7.52 11.74
N SER A 90 6.61 -6.94 12.56
CA SER A 90 7.74 -6.06 12.18
C SER A 90 7.40 -5.01 11.13
N PHE A 91 6.78 -3.94 11.57
CA PHE A 91 6.44 -2.78 10.75
C PHE A 91 7.24 -1.56 11.15
N SER A 92 7.46 -0.67 10.20
CA SER A 92 7.97 0.67 10.43
C SER A 92 7.21 1.68 9.57
N ALA A 93 7.13 2.92 10.03
CA ALA A 93 6.55 4.01 9.25
C ALA A 93 7.32 5.31 9.44
N ILE A 94 7.14 6.20 8.49
CA ILE A 94 7.68 7.56 8.48
C ILE A 94 6.59 8.51 8.02
N ALA A 95 6.61 9.76 8.53
CA ALA A 95 5.80 10.83 7.96
C ALA A 95 6.10 10.99 6.47
N ARG A 96 5.06 10.98 5.62
CA ARG A 96 5.24 11.12 4.16
C ARG A 96 6.02 12.41 3.81
N LYS A 97 5.73 13.50 4.51
CA LYS A 97 6.44 14.76 4.36
C LYS A 97 7.94 14.60 4.63
N ARG A 98 8.30 13.92 5.72
CA ARG A 98 9.68 13.68 6.09
C ARG A 98 10.43 12.83 5.06
N LEU A 99 9.78 11.79 4.53
CA LEU A 99 10.35 10.99 3.45
C LEU A 99 10.67 11.85 2.22
N LEU A 100 9.74 12.71 1.79
CA LEU A 100 9.96 13.60 0.64
C LEU A 100 11.09 14.60 0.91
N GLU A 101 11.14 15.20 2.10
CA GLU A 101 12.22 16.13 2.49
C GLU A 101 13.61 15.48 2.43
N ILE A 102 13.73 14.23 2.90
CA ILE A 102 14.97 13.46 2.83
C ILE A 102 15.39 13.26 1.37
N LEU A 103 14.47 12.78 0.54
CA LEU A 103 14.75 12.51 -0.87
C LEU A 103 15.07 13.79 -1.67
N GLN A 104 14.33 14.88 -1.45
CA GLN A 104 14.57 16.18 -2.10
C GLN A 104 15.94 16.75 -1.74
N ARG A 105 16.29 16.75 -0.45
CA ARG A 105 17.60 17.19 0.01
C ARG A 105 18.73 16.36 -0.59
N ARG A 106 18.53 15.02 -0.69
CA ARG A 106 19.50 14.13 -1.32
C ARG A 106 19.65 14.41 -2.80
N CYS A 107 18.57 14.61 -3.53
CA CYS A 107 18.58 15.03 -4.93
C CYS A 107 19.39 16.35 -5.11
N PHE A 108 19.10 17.34 -4.27
CA PHE A 108 19.80 18.62 -4.33
C PHE A 108 21.31 18.45 -4.08
N SER A 109 21.71 17.65 -3.09
CA SER A 109 23.15 17.40 -2.78
C SER A 109 23.90 16.71 -3.93
N LEU A 110 23.19 15.96 -4.77
CA LEU A 110 23.75 15.26 -5.93
C LEU A 110 23.68 16.07 -7.23
N GLY A 111 23.15 17.31 -7.18
CA GLY A 111 23.07 18.20 -8.34
C GLY A 111 21.97 17.82 -9.33
N VAL A 112 20.85 17.27 -8.85
CA VAL A 112 19.63 17.08 -9.67
C VAL A 112 18.98 18.44 -9.90
N ASP A 113 18.57 18.75 -11.13
CA ASP A 113 17.77 19.94 -11.44
C ASP A 113 16.32 19.71 -11.01
N LEU A 114 15.92 20.27 -9.86
CA LEU A 114 14.60 20.16 -9.28
C LEU A 114 13.76 21.41 -9.55
N ALA A 115 12.65 21.26 -10.26
CA ALA A 115 11.69 22.33 -10.55
C ALA A 115 10.34 22.02 -9.92
N PHE A 116 9.99 22.75 -8.83
CA PHE A 116 8.69 22.65 -8.17
C PHE A 116 7.71 23.73 -8.63
N GLY A 117 6.41 23.49 -8.50
CA GLY A 117 5.37 24.41 -8.95
C GLY A 117 5.26 24.48 -10.48
N VAL A 118 5.74 23.46 -11.18
CA VAL A 118 5.76 23.37 -12.64
C VAL A 118 4.84 22.24 -13.09
N GLU A 119 3.71 22.60 -13.68
CA GLU A 119 2.83 21.66 -14.34
C GLU A 119 3.30 21.43 -15.79
N VAL A 120 3.29 20.18 -16.21
CA VAL A 120 3.74 19.76 -17.55
C VAL A 120 2.52 19.56 -18.43
N ASP A 121 2.45 20.27 -19.53
CA ASP A 121 1.35 20.23 -20.52
C ASP A 121 1.68 19.37 -21.74
N ASP A 122 2.96 19.03 -21.92
CA ASP A 122 3.43 18.16 -23.00
C ASP A 122 4.58 17.26 -22.55
N VAL A 123 4.69 16.07 -23.13
CA VAL A 123 5.77 15.14 -22.81
C VAL A 123 7.09 15.67 -23.41
N PRO A 124 8.16 15.88 -22.61
CA PRO A 124 9.39 16.49 -23.10
C PRO A 124 10.03 15.72 -24.26
N ALA A 125 10.11 16.34 -25.44
CA ALA A 125 10.61 15.70 -26.66
C ALA A 125 12.15 15.65 -26.74
N GLY A 126 12.87 16.44 -25.97
CA GLY A 126 14.32 16.64 -26.09
C GLY A 126 15.20 15.77 -25.20
N ALA A 127 14.62 14.98 -24.31
CA ALA A 127 15.36 14.08 -23.42
C ALA A 127 15.66 12.72 -24.08
N ASP A 128 16.80 12.12 -23.72
CA ASP A 128 17.12 10.76 -24.15
C ASP A 128 16.17 9.74 -23.49
N LEU A 129 15.77 9.98 -22.22
CA LEU A 129 14.80 9.18 -21.47
C LEU A 129 13.78 10.10 -20.79
N VAL A 130 12.49 9.79 -20.92
CA VAL A 130 11.40 10.44 -20.21
C VAL A 130 10.79 9.45 -19.21
N VAL A 131 10.64 9.86 -17.94
CA VAL A 131 10.11 9.02 -16.88
C VAL A 131 8.83 9.64 -16.34
N GLY A 132 7.69 8.97 -16.51
CA GLY A 132 6.43 9.30 -15.88
C GLY A 132 6.36 8.72 -14.46
N ALA A 133 6.62 9.53 -13.45
CA ALA A 133 6.54 9.21 -12.02
C ALA A 133 5.48 10.07 -11.29
N ASP A 134 4.47 10.52 -12.02
CA ASP A 134 3.49 11.54 -11.67
C ASP A 134 2.20 10.98 -11.05
N GLY A 135 2.30 9.76 -10.51
CA GLY A 135 1.30 9.16 -9.64
C GLY A 135 0.10 8.54 -10.35
N ALA A 136 -0.90 8.11 -9.58
CA ALA A 136 -2.07 7.38 -10.06
C ALA A 136 -2.85 8.11 -11.17
N ASN A 137 -2.84 9.45 -11.13
CA ASN A 137 -3.47 10.32 -12.14
C ASN A 137 -2.45 10.81 -13.19
N SER A 138 -1.50 9.96 -13.56
CA SER A 138 -0.39 10.31 -14.44
C SER A 138 -0.83 10.99 -15.73
N PHE A 139 -0.24 12.16 -16.00
CA PHE A 139 -0.36 12.88 -17.26
C PHE A 139 0.40 12.12 -18.37
N VAL A 140 1.62 11.68 -18.07
CA VAL A 140 2.47 10.95 -19.03
C VAL A 140 1.76 9.69 -19.55
N ARG A 141 1.15 8.91 -18.65
CA ARG A 141 0.35 7.74 -19.03
C ARG A 141 -0.84 8.11 -19.90
N ARG A 142 -1.60 9.15 -19.54
CA ARG A 142 -2.78 9.58 -20.29
C ARG A 142 -2.46 10.17 -21.64
N ALA A 143 -1.27 10.72 -21.84
CA ALA A 143 -0.84 11.23 -23.14
C ALA A 143 -0.80 10.14 -24.21
N ASP A 144 -0.58 8.89 -23.82
CA ASP A 144 -0.58 7.74 -24.75
C ASP A 144 -1.20 6.49 -24.11
N GLU A 145 -2.39 6.64 -23.54
CA GLU A 145 -3.10 5.60 -22.78
C GLU A 145 -3.35 4.32 -23.59
N ALA A 146 -3.56 4.48 -24.92
CA ALA A 146 -3.81 3.36 -25.82
C ALA A 146 -2.57 2.48 -25.99
N GLN A 147 -1.39 3.06 -26.09
CA GLN A 147 -0.12 2.32 -26.24
C GLN A 147 0.25 1.58 -24.93
N PHE A 148 0.10 2.22 -23.78
CA PHE A 148 0.34 1.56 -22.51
C PHE A 148 -0.71 0.47 -22.19
N GLY A 149 -1.83 0.43 -22.90
CA GLY A 149 -2.92 -0.52 -22.67
C GLY A 149 -3.49 -0.39 -21.25
N THR A 150 -3.67 0.86 -20.81
CA THR A 150 -4.06 1.25 -19.46
C THR A 150 -5.46 0.77 -19.09
N SER A 151 -5.61 0.33 -17.84
CA SER A 151 -6.90 0.15 -17.16
C SER A 151 -6.86 0.82 -15.80
N VAL A 152 -7.87 1.65 -15.52
CA VAL A 152 -8.05 2.29 -14.21
C VAL A 152 -9.46 1.96 -13.72
N VAL A 153 -9.55 1.21 -12.63
CA VAL A 153 -10.82 0.79 -12.05
C VAL A 153 -10.84 1.10 -10.54
N PRO A 154 -11.98 1.55 -9.98
CA PRO A 154 -12.11 1.69 -8.53
C PRO A 154 -12.03 0.33 -7.85
N GLU A 155 -11.37 0.26 -6.70
CA GLU A 155 -11.17 -0.97 -5.94
C GLU A 155 -11.45 -0.78 -4.45
N GLY A 156 -12.11 -1.76 -3.84
CA GLY A 156 -12.35 -1.80 -2.40
C GLY A 156 -13.51 -0.93 -1.93
N CYS A 157 -13.23 -0.15 -0.91
CA CYS A 157 -14.19 0.72 -0.22
C CYS A 157 -13.96 2.20 -0.57
N LYS A 158 -14.93 3.05 -0.24
CA LYS A 158 -14.68 4.48 -0.06
C LYS A 158 -13.78 4.65 1.15
N TYR A 159 -12.77 5.53 1.06
CA TYR A 159 -11.88 5.81 2.16
C TYR A 159 -11.60 7.30 2.30
N VAL A 160 -11.28 7.70 3.53
CA VAL A 160 -10.77 9.04 3.86
C VAL A 160 -9.54 8.90 4.76
N TRP A 161 -8.53 9.73 4.52
CA TRP A 161 -7.24 9.62 5.19
C TRP A 161 -7.01 10.79 6.14
N PHE A 162 -7.19 10.55 7.44
CA PHE A 162 -6.92 11.49 8.52
C PHE A 162 -5.58 11.20 9.23
N GLY A 163 -5.10 12.20 9.97
CA GLY A 163 -4.12 12.05 11.03
C GLY A 163 -4.78 12.17 12.41
N THR A 164 -4.06 11.84 13.48
CA THR A 164 -4.50 12.07 14.86
C THR A 164 -3.30 12.24 15.78
N ASP A 165 -3.47 13.01 16.87
CA ASP A 165 -2.50 13.11 17.95
C ASP A 165 -2.58 11.94 18.96
N LEU A 166 -3.47 10.98 18.73
CA LEU A 166 -3.42 9.70 19.41
C LEU A 166 -2.31 8.84 18.80
N VAL A 167 -1.21 8.68 19.52
CA VAL A 167 -0.15 7.78 19.10
C VAL A 167 -0.55 6.33 19.41
N PHE A 168 -0.86 5.57 18.36
CA PHE A 168 -1.08 4.14 18.47
C PHE A 168 0.26 3.42 18.66
N ASP A 169 0.29 2.35 19.45
CA ASP A 169 1.48 1.54 19.71
C ASP A 169 1.54 0.22 18.89
N ALA A 170 0.66 0.12 17.90
CA ALA A 170 0.50 -1.03 17.02
C ALA A 170 -0.14 -0.63 15.69
N PHE A 171 -0.07 -1.50 14.68
CA PHE A 171 -1.01 -1.41 13.57
C PHE A 171 -2.39 -1.82 14.07
N THR A 172 -3.32 -0.88 14.10
CA THR A 172 -4.62 -1.06 14.75
C THR A 172 -5.74 -1.07 13.72
N PHE A 173 -6.48 -2.18 13.68
CA PHE A 173 -7.75 -2.27 12.97
C PHE A 173 -8.90 -2.04 13.94
N ILE A 174 -9.86 -1.18 13.57
CA ILE A 174 -11.05 -0.90 14.37
C ILE A 174 -12.27 -1.17 13.51
N PHE A 175 -13.21 -1.95 14.01
CA PHE A 175 -14.46 -2.25 13.32
C PHE A 175 -15.63 -1.71 14.14
N ARG A 176 -16.45 -0.86 13.50
CA ARG A 176 -17.58 -0.19 14.13
C ARG A 176 -18.86 -0.43 13.32
N GLU A 177 -19.81 -1.15 13.92
CA GLU A 177 -21.14 -1.35 13.34
C GLU A 177 -22.05 -0.18 13.71
N THR A 178 -22.82 0.32 12.73
CA THR A 178 -23.78 1.41 12.85
C THR A 178 -25.08 1.02 12.15
N GLU A 179 -26.12 1.84 12.31
CA GLU A 179 -27.37 1.72 11.53
C GLU A 179 -27.17 1.85 10.02
N HIS A 180 -26.10 2.54 9.58
CA HIS A 180 -25.75 2.71 8.17
C HIS A 180 -24.97 1.52 7.59
N GLY A 181 -24.36 0.70 8.47
CA GLY A 181 -23.50 -0.41 8.13
C GLY A 181 -22.19 -0.39 8.89
N LEU A 182 -21.20 -1.14 8.40
CA LEU A 182 -19.91 -1.30 9.06
C LEU A 182 -18.89 -0.30 8.53
N PHE A 183 -18.22 0.39 9.45
CA PHE A 183 -17.04 1.21 9.20
C PHE A 183 -15.81 0.51 9.78
N GLN A 184 -14.68 0.71 9.14
CA GLN A 184 -13.39 0.15 9.56
C GLN A 184 -12.30 1.21 9.54
N VAL A 185 -11.29 1.02 10.38
CA VAL A 185 -10.14 1.92 10.50
C VAL A 185 -8.85 1.14 10.35
N HIS A 186 -7.89 1.75 9.68
CA HIS A 186 -6.49 1.38 9.68
C HIS A 186 -5.71 2.51 10.35
N ALA A 187 -5.19 2.26 11.56
CA ALA A 187 -4.42 3.25 12.30
C ALA A 187 -3.04 2.71 12.67
N TYR A 188 -2.02 3.56 12.58
CA TYR A 188 -0.65 3.23 12.94
C TYR A 188 0.17 4.50 13.19
N PRO A 189 1.17 4.46 14.10
CA PRO A 189 2.03 5.61 14.34
C PRO A 189 2.97 5.82 13.15
N PHE A 190 3.37 7.06 12.88
CA PHE A 190 4.40 7.35 11.89
C PHE A 190 5.48 8.31 12.43
N ASP A 191 5.26 8.85 13.61
CA ASP A 191 6.25 9.54 14.43
C ASP A 191 5.88 9.44 15.93
N GLU A 192 6.59 10.16 16.79
CA GLU A 192 6.40 10.14 18.25
C GLU A 192 5.12 10.86 18.71
N GLN A 193 4.46 11.64 17.88
CA GLN A 193 3.36 12.52 18.25
C GLN A 193 2.08 12.25 17.49
N THR A 194 2.17 11.54 16.36
CA THR A 194 1.05 11.41 15.42
C THR A 194 0.89 10.00 14.87
N SER A 195 -0.34 9.68 14.54
CA SER A 195 -0.70 8.45 13.83
C SER A 195 -1.54 8.76 12.61
N THR A 196 -1.45 7.87 11.63
CA THR A 196 -2.41 7.77 10.53
C THR A 196 -3.72 7.18 11.05
N PHE A 197 -4.85 7.66 10.53
CA PHE A 197 -6.20 7.18 10.84
C PHE A 197 -7.02 7.14 9.54
N ILE A 198 -6.98 6.02 8.82
CA ILE A 198 -7.73 5.84 7.57
C ILE A 198 -9.07 5.21 7.91
N VAL A 199 -10.16 5.89 7.57
CA VAL A 199 -11.53 5.36 7.69
C VAL A 199 -11.99 4.81 6.36
N GLU A 200 -12.49 3.59 6.35
CA GLU A 200 -13.06 2.92 5.19
C GLU A 200 -14.48 2.44 5.45
N CYS A 201 -15.32 2.46 4.41
CA CYS A 201 -16.60 1.74 4.39
C CYS A 201 -17.02 1.41 2.96
N PRO A 202 -17.85 0.35 2.76
CA PRO A 202 -18.44 0.08 1.46
C PRO A 202 -19.28 1.26 0.94
N GLU A 203 -19.29 1.49 -0.36
CA GLU A 203 -20.04 2.60 -0.97
C GLU A 203 -21.51 2.67 -0.52
N PRO A 204 -22.27 1.54 -0.42
CA PRO A 204 -23.64 1.61 0.09
C PRO A 204 -23.75 2.12 1.54
N THR A 205 -22.77 1.82 2.39
CA THR A 205 -22.69 2.35 3.77
C THR A 205 -22.41 3.86 3.75
N TRP A 206 -21.44 4.30 2.94
CA TRP A 206 -21.08 5.69 2.74
C TRP A 206 -22.27 6.54 2.28
N ARG A 207 -23.07 6.02 1.31
CA ARG A 207 -24.27 6.70 0.83
C ARG A 207 -25.37 6.75 1.88
N ARG A 208 -25.65 5.65 2.62
CA ARG A 208 -26.68 5.65 3.67
C ARG A 208 -26.33 6.58 4.83
N ALA A 209 -25.05 6.76 5.11
CA ALA A 209 -24.57 7.69 6.13
C ALA A 209 -24.58 9.17 5.63
N GLY A 210 -24.95 9.43 4.38
CA GLY A 210 -25.02 10.79 3.81
C GLY A 210 -23.63 11.42 3.56
N LEU A 211 -22.54 10.66 3.66
CA LEU A 211 -21.16 11.18 3.59
C LEU A 211 -20.79 11.77 2.23
N HIS A 212 -21.56 11.48 1.18
CA HIS A 212 -21.37 12.03 -0.17
C HIS A 212 -21.84 13.49 -0.31
N GLU A 213 -22.58 13.98 0.68
CA GLU A 213 -23.12 15.33 0.72
C GLU A 213 -22.36 16.24 1.71
N LEU A 214 -21.48 15.64 2.55
CA LEU A 214 -20.77 16.35 3.60
C LEU A 214 -19.50 17.04 3.06
N SER A 215 -19.21 18.21 3.63
CA SER A 215 -17.92 18.87 3.48
C SER A 215 -16.79 18.07 4.16
N GLU A 216 -15.54 18.47 3.94
CA GLU A 216 -14.37 17.90 4.60
C GLU A 216 -14.47 18.01 6.13
N GLU A 217 -14.89 19.16 6.64
CA GLU A 217 -15.05 19.45 8.07
C GLU A 217 -16.18 18.62 8.70
N GLU A 218 -17.34 18.51 8.01
CA GLU A 218 -18.46 17.69 8.46
C GLU A 218 -18.12 16.19 8.46
N SER A 219 -17.37 15.72 7.45
CA SER A 219 -16.88 14.36 7.37
C SER A 219 -15.89 14.03 8.49
N LEU A 220 -15.01 14.96 8.84
CA LEU A 220 -14.10 14.84 9.98
C LEU A 220 -14.88 14.73 11.28
N ALA A 221 -15.81 15.64 11.54
CA ALA A 221 -16.64 15.63 12.76
C ALA A 221 -17.48 14.35 12.88
N PHE A 222 -18.03 13.85 11.77
CA PHE A 222 -18.74 12.56 11.74
C PHE A 222 -17.80 11.41 12.17
N CYS A 223 -16.59 11.35 11.63
CA CYS A 223 -15.62 10.30 11.97
C CYS A 223 -15.13 10.42 13.43
N GLU A 224 -14.91 11.62 13.94
CA GLU A 224 -14.57 11.83 15.35
C GLU A 224 -15.67 11.34 16.28
N GLN A 225 -16.92 11.65 15.99
CA GLN A 225 -18.06 11.18 16.77
C GLN A 225 -18.19 9.65 16.72
N LEU A 226 -18.07 9.07 15.54
CA LEU A 226 -18.17 7.62 15.32
C LEU A 226 -17.11 6.84 16.09
N PHE A 227 -15.87 7.34 16.12
CA PHE A 227 -14.72 6.70 16.75
C PHE A 227 -14.28 7.36 18.07
N ALA A 228 -15.13 8.19 18.71
CA ALA A 228 -14.80 8.93 19.93
C ALA A 228 -14.21 8.08 21.05
N ARG A 229 -14.71 6.82 21.21
CA ARG A 229 -14.17 5.87 22.20
C ARG A 229 -12.77 5.39 21.87
N ASP A 230 -12.49 5.19 20.58
CA ASP A 230 -11.20 4.70 20.10
C ASP A 230 -10.16 5.82 20.09
N LEU A 231 -10.58 7.04 19.79
CA LEU A 231 -9.77 8.26 19.83
C LEU A 231 -9.45 8.74 21.26
N ARG A 232 -10.18 8.27 22.30
CA ARG A 232 -9.89 8.57 23.71
C ARG A 232 -9.83 10.08 24.02
N GLY A 233 -10.66 10.88 23.35
CA GLY A 233 -10.69 12.34 23.50
C GLY A 233 -9.60 13.09 22.73
N ARG A 234 -8.92 12.42 21.81
CA ARG A 234 -8.00 13.02 20.86
C ARG A 234 -8.72 13.41 19.57
N GLU A 235 -8.13 14.34 18.83
CA GLU A 235 -8.70 14.92 17.63
C GLU A 235 -8.21 14.20 16.34
N LEU A 236 -9.01 14.30 15.30
CA LEU A 236 -8.59 13.98 13.94
C LEU A 236 -8.08 15.24 13.23
N TYR A 237 -7.08 15.05 12.39
CA TYR A 237 -6.50 16.11 11.56
C TYR A 237 -6.77 15.84 10.09
N SER A 238 -7.23 16.86 9.39
CA SER A 238 -7.40 16.83 7.94
C SER A 238 -6.18 17.40 7.22
N ASN A 239 -5.87 16.83 6.07
CA ASN A 239 -4.90 17.33 5.11
C ASN A 239 -5.44 17.09 3.70
N ARG A 240 -6.46 17.86 3.29
CA ARG A 240 -7.27 17.64 2.09
C ARG A 240 -7.88 16.22 2.09
N SER A 241 -8.44 15.85 3.25
CA SER A 241 -8.97 14.52 3.51
C SER A 241 -10.38 14.37 2.95
N LEU A 242 -10.46 14.02 1.69
CA LEU A 242 -11.71 13.76 0.98
C LEU A 242 -12.01 12.27 0.92
N TRP A 243 -13.30 11.91 0.84
CA TRP A 243 -13.71 10.54 0.53
C TRP A 243 -13.41 10.21 -0.92
N LEU A 244 -12.60 9.19 -1.13
CA LEU A 244 -12.10 8.77 -2.43
C LEU A 244 -12.39 7.28 -2.69
N ASP A 245 -12.39 6.93 -3.97
CA ASP A 245 -12.18 5.56 -4.42
C ASP A 245 -10.67 5.32 -4.58
N PHE A 246 -10.22 4.13 -4.25
CA PHE A 246 -8.86 3.75 -4.57
C PHE A 246 -8.77 3.32 -6.05
N PRO A 247 -7.97 4.00 -6.89
CA PRO A 247 -7.82 3.61 -8.29
C PRO A 247 -6.83 2.45 -8.39
N LYS A 248 -7.27 1.30 -8.90
CA LYS A 248 -6.35 0.25 -9.36
C LYS A 248 -5.92 0.58 -10.77
N VAL A 249 -4.67 0.98 -10.91
CA VAL A 249 -4.01 1.25 -12.18
C VAL A 249 -3.24 0.01 -12.61
N THR A 250 -3.45 -0.41 -13.85
CA THR A 250 -2.66 -1.46 -14.51
C THR A 250 -2.35 -1.03 -15.94
N ASN A 251 -1.16 -1.36 -16.42
CA ASN A 251 -0.73 -1.13 -17.77
C ASN A 251 -0.20 -2.44 -18.36
N LYS A 252 -0.52 -2.73 -19.64
CA LYS A 252 -0.02 -3.92 -20.33
C LYS A 252 1.46 -3.78 -20.67
N VAL A 253 1.87 -2.56 -20.99
CA VAL A 253 3.24 -2.17 -21.32
C VAL A 253 3.60 -0.98 -20.43
N TRP A 254 4.83 -0.90 -19.97
CA TRP A 254 5.26 0.18 -19.09
C TRP A 254 6.19 1.18 -19.77
N HIS A 255 6.58 0.90 -21.01
CA HIS A 255 7.41 1.81 -21.79
C HIS A 255 6.95 1.87 -23.26
N GLU A 256 7.16 3.02 -23.89
CA GLU A 256 6.95 3.25 -25.31
C GLU A 256 8.04 4.19 -25.83
N GLY A 257 8.83 3.70 -26.82
CA GLY A 257 9.99 4.42 -27.32
C GLY A 257 10.97 4.76 -26.18
N ARG A 258 11.10 6.06 -25.88
CA ARG A 258 11.97 6.56 -24.80
C ARG A 258 11.21 6.97 -23.54
N THR A 259 9.91 6.71 -23.47
CA THR A 259 9.07 7.03 -22.32
C THR A 259 8.83 5.78 -21.50
N VAL A 260 8.99 5.89 -20.17
CA VAL A 260 8.74 4.79 -19.21
C VAL A 260 7.89 5.27 -18.03
N LEU A 261 6.99 4.43 -17.56
CA LEU A 261 6.18 4.67 -16.37
C LEU A 261 6.84 4.04 -15.14
N LEU A 262 6.71 4.72 -13.99
CA LEU A 262 7.33 4.35 -12.73
C LEU A 262 6.37 4.54 -11.55
N GLY A 263 6.35 3.60 -10.61
CA GLY A 263 5.51 3.69 -9.42
C GLY A 263 4.02 3.78 -9.74
N ASP A 264 3.28 4.64 -9.03
CA ASP A 264 1.82 4.74 -9.18
C ASP A 264 1.37 5.21 -10.57
N ALA A 265 2.25 5.76 -11.39
CA ALA A 265 1.96 6.03 -12.79
C ALA A 265 1.88 4.74 -13.61
N ALA A 266 2.70 3.75 -13.29
CA ALA A 266 2.69 2.43 -13.91
C ALA A 266 1.64 1.50 -13.31
N HIS A 267 1.52 1.50 -11.97
CA HIS A 267 0.67 0.57 -11.22
C HIS A 267 0.38 1.08 -9.81
N THR A 268 -0.80 0.83 -9.29
CA THR A 268 -1.13 1.10 -7.90
C THR A 268 -1.42 -0.20 -7.15
N ALA A 269 -1.14 -0.25 -5.87
CA ALA A 269 -1.52 -1.35 -4.99
C ALA A 269 -2.31 -0.79 -3.80
N HIS A 270 -3.48 -1.37 -3.52
CA HIS A 270 -4.36 -0.89 -2.45
C HIS A 270 -3.61 -0.75 -1.12
N PHE A 271 -3.81 0.36 -0.42
CA PHE A 271 -3.06 0.74 0.78
C PHE A 271 -3.17 -0.26 1.93
N SER A 272 -4.19 -1.12 1.94
CA SER A 272 -4.44 -2.11 2.99
C SER A 272 -3.35 -3.18 3.19
N ILE A 273 -2.36 -3.24 2.28
CA ILE A 273 -1.17 -4.11 2.43
C ILE A 273 0.13 -3.33 2.65
N GLY A 274 0.08 -1.98 2.64
CA GLY A 274 1.23 -1.11 2.95
C GLY A 274 2.42 -1.23 2.00
N SER A 275 2.20 -1.45 0.70
CA SER A 275 3.30 -1.76 -0.23
C SER A 275 3.53 -0.71 -1.33
N GLY A 276 2.66 0.30 -1.52
CA GLY A 276 2.73 1.22 -2.67
C GLY A 276 4.05 1.98 -2.78
N THR A 277 4.46 2.67 -1.72
CA THR A 277 5.71 3.46 -1.72
C THR A 277 6.94 2.58 -1.92
N LYS A 278 6.96 1.39 -1.29
CA LYS A 278 8.04 0.44 -1.48
C LYS A 278 8.13 -0.03 -2.93
N LEU A 279 7.02 -0.42 -3.54
CA LEU A 279 6.98 -0.83 -4.95
C LEU A 279 7.56 0.26 -5.86
N ALA A 280 7.17 1.51 -5.62
CA ALA A 280 7.64 2.66 -6.37
C ALA A 280 9.16 2.90 -6.22
N MET A 281 9.73 2.68 -5.04
CA MET A 281 11.18 2.79 -4.83
C MET A 281 11.93 1.58 -5.39
N ASP A 282 11.37 0.38 -5.32
CA ASP A 282 11.94 -0.81 -5.97
C ASP A 282 11.97 -0.67 -7.51
N ASP A 283 10.96 -0.04 -8.10
CA ASP A 283 10.94 0.25 -9.53
C ASP A 283 12.08 1.19 -9.92
N ALA A 284 12.34 2.20 -9.09
CA ALA A 284 13.47 3.12 -9.31
C ALA A 284 14.82 2.38 -9.28
N ILE A 285 14.98 1.44 -8.34
CA ILE A 285 16.18 0.59 -8.25
C ILE A 285 16.31 -0.26 -9.52
N ALA A 286 15.25 -0.96 -9.92
CA ALA A 286 15.28 -1.87 -11.05
C ALA A 286 15.55 -1.14 -12.37
N LEU A 287 14.92 0.03 -12.58
CA LEU A 287 15.16 0.83 -13.79
C LEU A 287 16.63 1.31 -13.85
N ARG A 288 17.18 1.83 -12.73
CA ARG A 288 18.59 2.22 -12.66
C ARG A 288 19.51 1.01 -12.94
N ASP A 289 19.22 -0.14 -12.33
CA ASP A 289 20.05 -1.35 -12.51
C ASP A 289 20.00 -1.89 -13.94
N ALA A 290 18.84 -1.83 -14.59
CA ALA A 290 18.69 -2.17 -16.00
C ALA A 290 19.50 -1.24 -16.90
N LEU A 291 19.44 0.08 -16.68
CA LEU A 291 20.21 1.07 -17.43
C LEU A 291 21.72 0.85 -17.30
N VAL A 292 22.20 0.61 -16.09
CA VAL A 292 23.62 0.32 -15.82
C VAL A 292 24.04 -1.00 -16.47
N ARG A 293 23.27 -2.07 -16.30
CA ARG A 293 23.52 -3.41 -16.85
C ARG A 293 23.61 -3.40 -18.38
N ARG A 294 22.80 -2.56 -19.02
CA ARG A 294 22.78 -2.37 -20.48
C ARG A 294 23.71 -1.27 -20.98
N ALA A 295 24.63 -0.79 -20.14
CA ALA A 295 25.58 0.27 -20.50
C ALA A 295 24.90 1.50 -21.12
N TRP A 296 23.73 1.88 -20.58
CA TRP A 296 22.88 3.00 -20.99
C TRP A 296 22.22 2.85 -22.38
N ASP A 297 22.12 1.63 -22.90
CA ASP A 297 21.21 1.30 -24.01
C ASP A 297 19.77 1.34 -23.46
N ILE A 298 19.09 2.45 -23.73
CA ILE A 298 17.78 2.75 -23.16
C ILE A 298 16.75 1.71 -23.59
N GLU A 299 16.68 1.39 -24.90
CA GLU A 299 15.68 0.46 -25.42
C GLU A 299 15.81 -0.93 -24.76
N ALA A 300 17.01 -1.47 -24.72
CA ALA A 300 17.27 -2.75 -24.07
C ALA A 300 17.03 -2.70 -22.54
N ALA A 301 17.33 -1.58 -21.90
CA ALA A 301 17.13 -1.40 -20.45
C ALA A 301 15.64 -1.33 -20.07
N LEU A 302 14.81 -0.66 -20.87
CA LEU A 302 13.37 -0.56 -20.59
C LEU A 302 12.67 -1.91 -20.72
N VAL A 303 13.08 -2.73 -21.69
CA VAL A 303 12.60 -4.12 -21.81
C VAL A 303 12.98 -4.94 -20.56
N ASP A 304 14.25 -4.87 -20.12
CA ASP A 304 14.69 -5.60 -18.92
C ASP A 304 13.94 -5.15 -17.67
N TYR A 305 13.75 -3.83 -17.50
CA TYR A 305 13.00 -3.27 -16.37
C TYR A 305 11.58 -3.80 -16.32
N GLU A 306 10.85 -3.77 -17.42
CA GLU A 306 9.47 -4.25 -17.50
C GLU A 306 9.39 -5.76 -17.20
N LEU A 307 10.24 -6.58 -17.83
CA LEU A 307 10.28 -8.02 -17.62
C LEU A 307 10.60 -8.41 -16.16
N GLU A 308 11.45 -7.64 -15.48
CA GLU A 308 11.80 -7.86 -14.09
C GLU A 308 10.69 -7.46 -13.13
N ARG A 309 10.07 -6.29 -13.37
CA ARG A 309 9.15 -5.68 -12.41
C ARG A 309 7.70 -6.10 -12.53
N GLN A 310 7.18 -6.24 -13.74
CA GLN A 310 5.76 -6.58 -13.96
C GLN A 310 5.31 -7.82 -13.15
N PRO A 311 5.99 -8.97 -13.19
CA PRO A 311 5.53 -10.16 -12.46
C PRO A 311 5.54 -9.99 -10.93
N VAL A 312 6.44 -9.16 -10.40
CA VAL A 312 6.51 -8.86 -8.96
C VAL A 312 5.35 -7.97 -8.55
N VAL A 313 5.07 -6.95 -9.35
CA VAL A 313 3.98 -6.00 -9.11
C VAL A 313 2.62 -6.69 -9.25
N GLU A 314 2.40 -7.50 -10.28
CA GLU A 314 1.15 -8.24 -10.48
C GLU A 314 0.81 -9.13 -9.27
N ARG A 315 1.78 -9.87 -8.73
CA ARG A 315 1.58 -10.66 -7.51
C ARG A 315 1.22 -9.79 -6.31
N THR A 316 1.84 -8.61 -6.19
CA THR A 316 1.53 -7.68 -5.10
C THR A 316 0.16 -7.04 -5.29
N GLN A 317 -0.19 -6.64 -6.51
CA GLN A 317 -1.52 -6.13 -6.83
C GLN A 317 -2.61 -7.18 -6.57
N GLN A 318 -2.35 -8.45 -6.89
CA GLN A 318 -3.30 -9.53 -6.59
C GLN A 318 -3.56 -9.64 -5.09
N ALA A 319 -2.51 -9.67 -4.27
CA ALA A 319 -2.66 -9.71 -2.80
C ALA A 319 -3.35 -8.44 -2.25
N ALA A 320 -3.08 -7.27 -2.84
CA ALA A 320 -3.74 -6.02 -2.50
C ALA A 320 -5.24 -6.06 -2.85
N SER A 321 -5.59 -6.57 -4.03
CA SER A 321 -6.98 -6.74 -4.47
C SER A 321 -7.76 -7.72 -3.58
N GLU A 322 -7.13 -8.83 -3.18
CA GLU A 322 -7.75 -9.78 -2.23
C GLU A 322 -8.01 -9.12 -0.87
N SER A 323 -7.05 -8.32 -0.38
CA SER A 323 -7.23 -7.55 0.85
C SER A 323 -8.33 -6.49 0.72
N ALA A 324 -8.38 -5.73 -0.37
CA ALA A 324 -9.43 -4.74 -0.63
C ALA A 324 -10.82 -5.40 -0.71
N ALA A 325 -10.92 -6.53 -1.43
CA ALA A 325 -12.15 -7.31 -1.54
C ALA A 325 -12.60 -7.90 -0.19
N TYR A 326 -11.67 -8.24 0.69
CA TYR A 326 -11.98 -8.64 2.07
C TYR A 326 -12.67 -7.50 2.81
N PHE A 327 -12.09 -6.30 2.82
CA PHE A 327 -12.63 -5.13 3.50
C PHE A 327 -14.00 -4.70 2.94
N ALA A 328 -14.18 -4.78 1.63
CA ALA A 328 -15.47 -4.49 1.01
C ALA A 328 -16.59 -5.46 1.45
N ARG A 329 -16.25 -6.69 1.90
CA ARG A 329 -17.18 -7.74 2.32
C ARG A 329 -17.10 -8.06 3.81
N VAL A 330 -16.36 -7.31 4.59
CA VAL A 330 -16.07 -7.61 6.01
C VAL A 330 -17.33 -7.71 6.88
N ALA A 331 -18.41 -7.00 6.51
CA ALA A 331 -19.71 -7.13 7.18
C ALA A 331 -20.29 -8.55 7.15
N GLY A 332 -19.92 -9.38 6.16
CA GLY A 332 -20.27 -10.79 6.08
C GLY A 332 -19.64 -11.65 7.17
N TYR A 333 -18.60 -11.17 7.82
CA TYR A 333 -17.88 -11.88 8.90
C TYR A 333 -18.24 -11.37 10.31
N ARG A 334 -19.25 -10.51 10.42
CA ARG A 334 -19.67 -9.87 11.68
C ARG A 334 -20.10 -10.83 12.78
N GLU A 335 -20.52 -12.05 12.41
CA GLU A 335 -20.93 -13.08 13.38
C GLU A 335 -19.79 -14.00 13.82
N PHE A 336 -18.59 -13.82 13.27
CA PHE A 336 -17.44 -14.64 13.66
C PHE A 336 -17.08 -14.40 15.12
N GLU A 337 -16.65 -15.46 15.80
CA GLU A 337 -16.02 -15.33 17.11
C GLU A 337 -14.75 -14.47 16.99
N PRO A 338 -14.42 -13.66 18.01
CA PRO A 338 -13.31 -12.71 17.89
C PRO A 338 -11.99 -13.31 17.43
N ILE A 339 -11.60 -14.49 17.90
CA ILE A 339 -10.36 -15.16 17.49
C ILE A 339 -10.43 -15.63 16.04
N GLN A 340 -11.58 -16.12 15.60
CA GLN A 340 -11.84 -16.51 14.21
C GLN A 340 -11.76 -15.29 13.28
N PHE A 341 -12.38 -14.18 13.67
CA PHE A 341 -12.34 -12.92 12.92
C PHE A 341 -10.90 -12.41 12.80
N ALA A 342 -10.14 -12.40 13.89
CA ALA A 342 -8.75 -11.96 13.87
C ALA A 342 -7.89 -12.81 12.94
N PHE A 343 -8.02 -14.13 12.97
CA PHE A 343 -7.30 -15.00 12.05
C PHE A 343 -7.69 -14.76 10.59
N ASN A 344 -8.99 -14.64 10.32
CA ASN A 344 -9.51 -14.35 9.00
C ASN A 344 -8.97 -13.01 8.45
N LEU A 345 -8.94 -11.96 9.29
CA LEU A 345 -8.36 -10.66 8.93
C LEU A 345 -6.86 -10.75 8.67
N LEU A 346 -6.10 -11.42 9.53
CA LEU A 346 -4.64 -11.52 9.38
C LEU A 346 -4.22 -12.27 8.11
N THR A 347 -5.02 -13.25 7.69
CA THR A 347 -4.73 -14.10 6.52
C THR A 347 -5.39 -13.64 5.22
N ARG A 348 -6.13 -12.52 5.22
CA ARG A 348 -7.01 -12.03 4.14
C ARG A 348 -6.37 -11.90 2.75
N SER A 349 -5.08 -11.60 2.70
CA SER A 349 -4.34 -11.35 1.45
C SER A 349 -3.52 -12.55 0.97
N GLY A 350 -3.61 -13.69 1.67
CA GLY A 350 -2.79 -14.87 1.38
C GLY A 350 -1.29 -14.72 1.71
N ARG A 351 -0.81 -13.53 2.07
CA ARG A 351 0.62 -13.27 2.42
C ARG A 351 1.00 -13.84 3.79
N ILE A 352 0.02 -13.95 4.67
CA ILE A 352 0.18 -14.57 6.00
C ILE A 352 -0.65 -15.84 6.01
N SER A 353 -0.05 -16.95 6.43
CA SER A 353 -0.68 -18.26 6.60
C SER A 353 -0.71 -18.67 8.07
N HIS A 354 -1.50 -19.70 8.41
CA HIS A 354 -1.45 -20.31 9.74
C HIS A 354 -0.02 -20.73 10.11
N ALA A 355 0.71 -21.36 9.18
CA ALA A 355 2.08 -21.80 9.40
C ALA A 355 3.04 -20.62 9.69
N SER A 356 2.92 -19.49 8.95
CA SER A 356 3.73 -18.31 9.22
C SER A 356 3.36 -17.64 10.56
N LEU A 357 2.07 -17.62 10.93
CA LEU A 357 1.64 -17.14 12.25
C LEU A 357 2.15 -18.03 13.39
N THR A 358 2.24 -19.34 13.17
CA THR A 358 2.80 -20.26 14.19
C THR A 358 4.24 -19.94 14.54
N VAL A 359 5.01 -19.46 13.57
CA VAL A 359 6.40 -19.01 13.78
C VAL A 359 6.43 -17.60 14.40
N ARG A 360 5.62 -16.67 13.89
CA ARG A 360 5.62 -15.25 14.32
C ARG A 360 4.97 -15.06 15.69
N ASP A 361 3.81 -15.68 15.92
CA ASP A 361 3.01 -15.58 17.13
C ASP A 361 2.48 -16.95 17.58
N PRO A 362 3.32 -17.79 18.21
CA PRO A 362 2.90 -19.10 18.69
C PRO A 362 1.78 -19.03 19.76
N ALA A 363 1.65 -17.91 20.46
CA ALA A 363 0.59 -17.76 21.49
C ALA A 363 -0.78 -17.58 20.82
N PHE A 364 -0.85 -16.73 19.80
CA PHE A 364 -2.07 -16.53 19.02
C PHE A 364 -2.52 -17.83 18.34
N THR A 365 -1.61 -18.56 17.68
CA THR A 365 -1.96 -19.81 16.97
C THR A 365 -2.39 -20.92 17.95
N ARG A 366 -1.76 -21.08 19.10
CA ARG A 366 -2.24 -22.02 20.12
C ARG A 366 -3.66 -21.68 20.60
N ALA A 367 -3.97 -20.41 20.81
CA ALA A 367 -5.32 -19.98 21.19
C ALA A 367 -6.34 -20.27 20.09
N LEU A 368 -5.97 -20.04 18.83
CA LEU A 368 -6.77 -20.34 17.65
C LEU A 368 -7.03 -21.84 17.51
N ASP A 369 -5.98 -22.67 17.57
CA ASP A 369 -6.08 -24.13 17.45
C ASP A 369 -6.93 -24.73 18.57
N SER A 370 -6.79 -24.20 19.80
CA SER A 370 -7.65 -24.57 20.94
C SER A 370 -9.10 -24.20 20.71
N TRP A 371 -9.37 -23.07 20.07
CA TRP A 371 -10.73 -22.66 19.70
C TRP A 371 -11.29 -23.60 18.63
N PHE A 372 -10.55 -23.90 17.55
CA PHE A 372 -10.95 -24.83 16.52
C PHE A 372 -11.24 -26.23 17.09
N GLY A 373 -10.37 -26.75 17.95
CA GLY A 373 -10.55 -28.06 18.59
C GLY A 373 -11.84 -28.15 19.41
N ARG A 374 -12.19 -27.11 20.16
CA ARG A 374 -13.45 -27.07 20.93
C ARG A 374 -14.68 -26.96 20.03
N THR A 375 -14.61 -26.17 18.98
CA THR A 375 -15.71 -25.96 18.04
C THR A 375 -15.96 -27.21 17.18
N ALA A 376 -14.91 -27.88 16.71
CA ALA A 376 -15.00 -29.13 15.96
C ALA A 376 -15.57 -30.30 16.79
N ALA A 377 -15.32 -30.31 18.12
CA ALA A 377 -15.87 -31.33 19.02
C ALA A 377 -17.40 -31.20 19.25
N VAL A 378 -17.97 -30.00 19.02
CA VAL A 378 -19.43 -29.76 19.13
C VAL A 378 -20.18 -30.17 17.84
N VAL A 379 -19.54 -30.07 16.70
CA VAL A 379 -20.09 -30.50 15.41
C VAL A 379 -19.48 -31.85 15.09
N ALA A 380 -20.16 -32.95 15.48
CA ALA A 380 -19.79 -34.28 15.00
C ALA A 380 -19.83 -34.24 13.45
N PRO A 381 -18.70 -34.49 12.77
CA PRO A 381 -18.75 -34.50 11.31
C PRO A 381 -19.80 -35.57 10.86
N PRO A 382 -20.63 -35.29 9.86
CA PRO A 382 -21.41 -36.34 9.25
C PRO A 382 -20.41 -37.43 8.83
N PRO A 383 -20.81 -38.76 8.94
CA PRO A 383 -19.90 -39.83 8.57
C PRO A 383 -19.44 -39.58 7.14
N MET A 384 -18.15 -39.30 6.97
CA MET A 384 -17.59 -38.89 5.67
C MET A 384 -17.62 -40.02 4.62
N PHE A 385 -17.93 -41.24 5.05
CA PHE A 385 -18.19 -42.37 4.15
C PHE A 385 -19.19 -43.31 4.80
N ALA A 386 -20.38 -43.43 4.23
CA ALA A 386 -21.14 -44.67 4.40
C ALA A 386 -20.29 -45.79 3.78
N PRO A 387 -20.17 -46.99 4.41
CA PRO A 387 -19.49 -48.10 3.78
C PRO A 387 -20.19 -48.35 2.43
N LEU A 388 -19.43 -48.31 1.34
CA LEU A 388 -19.93 -48.84 0.05
C LEU A 388 -20.19 -50.32 0.28
N GLU A 389 -21.46 -50.67 0.47
CA GLU A 389 -21.90 -52.05 0.33
C GLU A 389 -21.65 -52.44 -1.13
N LEU A 390 -20.55 -53.13 -1.37
CA LEU A 390 -20.31 -53.86 -2.60
C LEU A 390 -21.29 -55.07 -2.64
N ARG A 391 -22.56 -54.80 -3.03
CA ARG A 391 -23.47 -55.85 -3.40
C ARG A 391 -23.20 -56.23 -4.85
N GLY A 392 -22.66 -57.43 -5.03
CA GLY A 392 -22.78 -58.22 -6.25
C GLY A 392 -21.72 -57.96 -7.32
N LEU A 393 -20.49 -58.42 -7.11
CA LEU A 393 -19.67 -58.94 -8.21
C LEU A 393 -19.42 -60.41 -7.95
N THR A 394 -20.33 -61.27 -8.49
CA THR A 394 -20.02 -62.65 -8.75
C THR A 394 -19.07 -62.71 -9.94
N LEU A 395 -17.83 -63.08 -9.68
CA LEU A 395 -16.93 -63.59 -10.73
C LEU A 395 -17.43 -64.97 -11.12
N GLU A 396 -18.06 -65.07 -12.29
CA GLU A 396 -18.18 -66.35 -12.98
C GLU A 396 -16.87 -66.63 -13.72
N ASN A 397 -16.40 -67.88 -13.55
CA ASN A 397 -15.18 -68.46 -14.12
C ASN A 397 -15.15 -68.48 -15.65
#